data_e411b97b0618e7b8f0d2cdde03bf814e
#
_entry.id   e411b97b0618e7b8f0d2cdde03bf814e
#
_cell.length_a   1.000
_cell.length_b   1.000
_cell.length_c   1.000
_cell.angle_alpha   90.00
_cell.angle_beta   90.00
_cell.angle_gamma   90.00
#
_symmetry.space_group_name_H-M   'P 1'
#
loop_
_entity.id
_entity.type
_entity.pdbx_description
1 polymer ?
#
loop_
_entity_poly.entity_id
_entity_poly.type
_entity_poly.pdbx_seq_one_letter_code
_entity_poly.pdbx_strand_id
1 'polypeptide(L)'
;MSSSSWLLLSLVAVTTAQSLTEENAKTFLNNFNQEAEDLSYQSSLASWNYNTNITEENAQKMSEAAAKWSAFYEEQSKTAQSFSLQEIQTPIIKRQLQALQQSGSSALSADKNKQLNTILNTMSTIYSTGKVCNPKNPQECLLLEPGLDEIMATSTDYNSRLWAWEGWRAEVGKQLRPLYEEYVVLKNEMARANNYNDYGDYWRGDYEAEGADGYNYNRNQLIEDVERTFAEIKPLYEHLHAYVRRKLMDTYPSYISPTGCLPAHLLGDMWGRFWTNLYPLTVPFAQKPNIDVTDAMMNQGWDAERIFQEAEKFFVSVGLPHMTQGFWANSMLTEPADGRKVVCHPTAWDLGH
;
A
#
# COMPACT_ATOMS: atom_id res chain seq x y z
N MET A 1 37.37 21.27 51.81
CA MET A 1 37.46 20.13 50.90
C MET A 1 36.13 19.38 51.05
N SER A 2 35.27 19.12 50.20
CA SER A 2 35.21 19.39 48.76
C SER A 2 33.82 18.97 48.25
N SER A 3 32.92 19.90 48.07
CA SER A 3 31.67 19.65 47.36
C SER A 3 31.88 19.50 45.82
N SER A 4 32.98 19.98 45.31
CA SER A 4 33.32 19.95 43.88
C SER A 4 33.76 18.57 43.36
N SER A 5 34.35 17.72 44.22
CA SER A 5 34.83 16.38 43.82
C SER A 5 33.68 15.37 43.64
N TRP A 6 32.58 15.53 44.35
CA TRP A 6 31.41 14.66 44.20
C TRP A 6 30.59 14.99 42.92
N LEU A 7 30.53 16.26 42.52
CA LEU A 7 29.88 16.67 41.29
C LEU A 7 30.64 16.20 40.02
N LEU A 8 31.98 16.22 40.05
CA LEU A 8 32.81 15.72 38.96
C LEU A 8 32.71 14.18 38.81
N LEU A 9 32.71 13.43 39.94
CA LEU A 9 32.54 11.98 39.90
C LEU A 9 31.15 11.55 39.45
N SER A 10 30.08 12.29 39.79
CA SER A 10 28.73 11.99 39.34
C SER A 10 28.55 12.33 37.84
N LEU A 11 29.15 13.39 37.35
CA LEU A 11 29.10 13.73 35.91
C LEU A 11 29.88 12.70 35.06
N VAL A 12 31.05 12.24 35.51
CA VAL A 12 31.83 11.20 34.80
C VAL A 12 31.10 9.87 34.80
N ALA A 13 30.46 9.50 35.91
CA ALA A 13 29.68 8.25 35.99
C ALA A 13 28.44 8.27 35.10
N VAL A 14 27.74 9.42 34.99
CA VAL A 14 26.58 9.57 34.13
C VAL A 14 27.00 9.53 32.65
N THR A 15 28.07 10.20 32.24
CA THR A 15 28.56 10.19 30.87
C THR A 15 29.08 8.82 30.43
N THR A 16 29.72 8.06 31.31
CA THR A 16 30.17 6.70 31.01
C THR A 16 29.01 5.72 30.96
N ALA A 17 27.99 5.85 31.80
CA ALA A 17 26.76 5.04 31.73
C ALA A 17 25.98 5.29 30.45
N GLN A 18 25.79 6.55 30.03
CA GLN A 18 25.15 6.91 28.78
C GLN A 18 25.90 6.36 27.56
N SER A 19 27.25 6.47 27.54
CA SER A 19 28.07 5.92 26.46
C SER A 19 27.92 4.40 26.33
N LEU A 20 27.83 3.68 27.46
CA LEU A 20 27.66 2.23 27.48
C LEU A 20 26.26 1.82 26.98
N THR A 21 25.23 2.56 27.34
CA THR A 21 23.83 2.31 26.89
C THR A 21 23.70 2.51 25.39
N GLU A 22 24.31 3.55 24.84
CA GLU A 22 24.28 3.84 23.42
C GLU A 22 25.07 2.81 22.60
N GLU A 23 26.21 2.34 23.06
CA GLU A 23 26.99 1.28 22.40
C GLU A 23 26.26 -0.07 22.44
N ASN A 24 25.56 -0.39 23.52
CA ASN A 24 24.70 -1.57 23.61
C ASN A 24 23.52 -1.48 22.67
N ALA A 25 22.89 -0.30 22.55
CA ALA A 25 21.80 -0.07 21.61
C ALA A 25 22.24 -0.24 20.16
N LYS A 26 23.42 0.29 19.81
CA LYS A 26 24.02 0.13 18.48
C LYS A 26 24.33 -1.33 18.16
N THR A 27 24.88 -2.06 19.11
CA THR A 27 25.15 -3.49 18.97
C THR A 27 23.86 -4.29 18.76
N PHE A 28 22.83 -3.99 19.55
CA PHE A 28 21.50 -4.59 19.39
C PHE A 28 20.92 -4.33 18.01
N LEU A 29 20.93 -3.08 17.54
CA LEU A 29 20.41 -2.71 16.22
C LEU A 29 21.17 -3.38 15.06
N ASN A 30 22.49 -3.51 15.18
CA ASN A 30 23.30 -4.21 14.19
C ASN A 30 22.93 -5.71 14.11
N ASN A 31 22.77 -6.36 15.26
CA ASN A 31 22.35 -7.76 15.31
C ASN A 31 20.94 -7.95 14.77
N PHE A 32 20.01 -7.04 15.15
CA PHE A 32 18.65 -7.01 14.62
C PHE A 32 18.66 -6.93 13.09
N ASN A 33 19.41 -5.99 12.51
CA ASN A 33 19.44 -5.79 11.07
C ASN A 33 19.94 -7.03 10.32
N GLN A 34 20.98 -7.70 10.82
CA GLN A 34 21.51 -8.91 10.21
C GLN A 34 20.49 -10.07 10.19
N GLU A 35 19.79 -10.29 11.29
CA GLU A 35 18.81 -11.37 11.39
C GLU A 35 17.51 -11.02 10.67
N ALA A 36 17.11 -9.74 10.73
CA ALA A 36 15.92 -9.22 10.05
C ALA A 36 16.04 -9.32 8.52
N GLU A 37 17.24 -9.12 7.96
CA GLU A 37 17.49 -9.20 6.52
C GLU A 37 17.10 -10.58 5.97
N ASP A 38 17.62 -11.66 6.58
CA ASP A 38 17.30 -13.04 6.17
C ASP A 38 15.82 -13.38 6.32
N LEU A 39 15.21 -13.02 7.45
CA LEU A 39 13.80 -13.31 7.72
C LEU A 39 12.87 -12.50 6.80
N SER A 40 13.22 -11.25 6.52
CA SER A 40 12.49 -10.39 5.59
C SER A 40 12.56 -10.95 4.18
N TYR A 41 13.74 -11.38 3.73
CA TYR A 41 13.91 -12.05 2.44
C TYR A 41 13.03 -13.30 2.32
N GLN A 42 13.07 -14.20 3.31
CA GLN A 42 12.24 -15.41 3.30
C GLN A 42 10.74 -15.09 3.26
N SER A 43 10.30 -14.10 4.01
CA SER A 43 8.90 -13.66 4.02
C SER A 43 8.48 -13.05 2.68
N SER A 44 9.32 -12.18 2.12
CA SER A 44 9.08 -11.56 0.81
C SER A 44 9.07 -12.60 -0.31
N LEU A 45 9.99 -13.56 -0.29
CA LEU A 45 10.04 -14.65 -1.28
C LEU A 45 8.83 -15.58 -1.19
N ALA A 46 8.40 -15.92 0.02
CA ALA A 46 7.19 -16.73 0.22
C ALA A 46 5.93 -16.00 -0.29
N SER A 47 5.85 -14.70 -0.05
CA SER A 47 4.78 -13.84 -0.56
C SER A 47 4.83 -13.71 -2.08
N TRP A 48 6.01 -13.53 -2.67
CA TRP A 48 6.21 -13.55 -4.12
C TRP A 48 5.72 -14.86 -4.74
N ASN A 49 6.14 -16.00 -4.19
CA ASN A 49 5.74 -17.32 -4.67
C ASN A 49 4.21 -17.52 -4.62
N TYR A 50 3.55 -17.01 -3.58
CA TYR A 50 2.10 -17.05 -3.50
C TYR A 50 1.45 -16.13 -4.54
N ASN A 51 1.88 -14.89 -4.66
CA ASN A 51 1.28 -13.92 -5.57
C ASN A 51 1.46 -14.30 -7.05
N THR A 52 2.55 -14.99 -7.38
CA THR A 52 2.83 -15.47 -8.74
C THR A 52 2.31 -16.88 -9.03
N ASN A 53 1.78 -17.58 -8.02
CA ASN A 53 1.16 -18.90 -8.14
C ASN A 53 0.27 -19.18 -6.92
N ILE A 54 -0.99 -18.77 -6.98
CA ILE A 54 -1.96 -18.91 -5.90
C ILE A 54 -2.33 -20.39 -5.76
N THR A 55 -1.75 -21.05 -4.75
CA THR A 55 -2.04 -22.42 -4.33
C THR A 55 -2.17 -22.48 -2.83
N GLU A 56 -2.83 -23.52 -2.32
CA GLU A 56 -2.96 -23.77 -0.88
C GLU A 56 -1.57 -23.99 -0.23
N GLU A 57 -0.68 -24.69 -0.91
CA GLU A 57 0.70 -24.90 -0.45
C GLU A 57 1.48 -23.59 -0.32
N ASN A 58 1.41 -22.70 -1.32
CA ASN A 58 2.08 -21.42 -1.26
C ASN A 58 1.45 -20.50 -0.22
N ALA A 59 0.13 -20.52 -0.04
CA ALA A 59 -0.55 -19.79 1.03
C ALA A 59 -0.08 -20.25 2.42
N GLN A 60 0.11 -21.55 2.62
CA GLN A 60 0.64 -22.08 3.86
C GLN A 60 2.08 -21.63 4.10
N LYS A 61 2.97 -21.74 3.10
CA LYS A 61 4.37 -21.28 3.20
C LYS A 61 4.46 -19.80 3.53
N MET A 62 3.63 -18.97 2.91
CA MET A 62 3.55 -17.54 3.21
C MET A 62 3.11 -17.28 4.65
N SER A 63 2.09 -18.01 5.13
CA SER A 63 1.62 -17.92 6.52
C SER A 63 2.70 -18.34 7.54
N GLU A 64 3.45 -19.41 7.24
CA GLU A 64 4.56 -19.87 8.09
C GLU A 64 5.71 -18.86 8.14
N ALA A 65 6.07 -18.26 7.01
CA ALA A 65 7.10 -17.22 6.96
C ALA A 65 6.68 -15.96 7.73
N ALA A 66 5.42 -15.54 7.57
CA ALA A 66 4.86 -14.41 8.32
C ALA A 66 4.82 -14.68 9.83
N ALA A 67 4.53 -15.91 10.26
CA ALA A 67 4.55 -16.28 11.67
C ALA A 67 5.96 -16.23 12.26
N LYS A 68 6.99 -16.68 11.53
CA LYS A 68 8.40 -16.58 11.95
C LYS A 68 8.83 -15.13 12.10
N TRP A 69 8.51 -14.28 11.12
CA TRP A 69 8.76 -12.84 11.19
C TRP A 69 8.10 -12.20 12.41
N SER A 70 6.81 -12.49 12.65
CA SER A 70 6.08 -11.98 13.80
C SER A 70 6.70 -12.37 15.13
N ALA A 71 7.12 -13.63 15.29
CA ALA A 71 7.74 -14.12 16.52
C ALA A 71 9.09 -13.44 16.77
N PHE A 72 9.92 -13.33 15.72
CA PHE A 72 11.19 -12.59 15.80
C PHE A 72 10.95 -11.14 16.20
N TYR A 73 10.07 -10.43 15.49
CA TYR A 73 9.79 -9.02 15.75
C TYR A 73 9.24 -8.78 17.17
N GLU A 74 8.40 -9.67 17.67
CA GLU A 74 7.91 -9.62 19.06
C GLU A 74 9.05 -9.69 20.10
N GLU A 75 9.99 -10.61 19.92
CA GLU A 75 11.15 -10.75 20.80
C GLU A 75 12.06 -9.52 20.75
N GLN A 76 12.35 -9.05 19.53
CA GLN A 76 13.19 -7.87 19.33
C GLN A 76 12.53 -6.58 19.84
N SER A 77 11.22 -6.42 19.66
CA SER A 77 10.46 -5.30 20.20
C SER A 77 10.53 -5.25 21.75
N LYS A 78 10.36 -6.40 22.41
CA LYS A 78 10.53 -6.50 23.88
C LYS A 78 11.93 -6.09 24.32
N THR A 79 12.96 -6.52 23.58
CA THR A 79 14.34 -6.13 23.84
C THR A 79 14.55 -4.63 23.63
N ALA A 80 14.03 -4.07 22.52
CA ALA A 80 14.11 -2.63 22.25
C ALA A 80 13.44 -1.79 23.36
N GLN A 81 12.32 -2.24 23.92
CA GLN A 81 11.62 -1.57 25.02
C GLN A 81 12.43 -1.48 26.31
N SER A 82 13.48 -2.29 26.47
CA SER A 82 14.39 -2.19 27.61
C SER A 82 15.33 -0.99 27.55
N PHE A 83 15.49 -0.36 26.38
CA PHE A 83 16.32 0.83 26.22
C PHE A 83 15.53 2.11 26.50
N SER A 84 16.12 3.01 27.33
CA SER A 84 15.58 4.34 27.58
C SER A 84 15.96 5.28 26.43
N LEU A 85 14.98 5.76 25.66
CA LEU A 85 15.22 6.72 24.57
C LEU A 85 15.82 8.05 25.05
N GLN A 86 15.67 8.38 26.35
CA GLN A 86 16.22 9.61 26.93
C GLN A 86 17.74 9.52 27.11
N GLU A 87 18.28 8.30 27.22
CA GLU A 87 19.71 8.05 27.38
C GLU A 87 20.45 7.96 26.04
N ILE A 88 19.76 7.88 24.92
CA ILE A 88 20.31 7.82 23.57
C ILE A 88 20.48 9.23 23.00
N GLN A 89 21.71 9.59 22.63
CA GLN A 89 22.07 10.90 22.11
C GLN A 89 22.07 10.95 20.58
N THR A 90 22.46 9.84 19.92
CA THR A 90 22.52 9.78 18.45
C THR A 90 21.12 9.66 17.86
N PRO A 91 20.65 10.65 17.07
CA PRO A 91 19.27 10.72 16.58
C PRO A 91 18.85 9.49 15.80
N ILE A 92 19.72 8.95 14.95
CA ILE A 92 19.40 7.77 14.13
C ILE A 92 19.20 6.51 14.96
N ILE A 93 20.03 6.29 15.99
CA ILE A 93 19.90 5.16 16.92
C ILE A 93 18.60 5.27 17.71
N LYS A 94 18.32 6.48 18.23
CA LYS A 94 17.09 6.78 18.95
C LYS A 94 15.86 6.49 18.09
N ARG A 95 15.84 6.94 16.83
CA ARG A 95 14.73 6.72 15.91
C ARG A 95 14.53 5.24 15.57
N GLN A 96 15.60 4.51 15.33
CA GLN A 96 15.53 3.06 15.08
C GLN A 96 14.98 2.30 16.28
N LEU A 97 15.46 2.60 17.49
CA LEU A 97 14.91 2.01 18.72
C LEU A 97 13.44 2.36 18.92
N GLN A 98 13.06 3.62 18.70
CA GLN A 98 11.69 4.07 18.83
C GLN A 98 10.75 3.31 17.86
N ALA A 99 11.18 3.06 16.63
CA ALA A 99 10.44 2.27 15.67
C ALA A 99 10.28 0.80 16.14
N LEU A 100 11.35 0.19 16.67
CA LEU A 100 11.30 -1.19 17.18
C LEU A 100 10.55 -1.33 18.51
N GLN A 101 10.44 -0.27 19.32
CA GLN A 101 9.63 -0.28 20.54
C GLN A 101 8.12 -0.40 20.27
N GLN A 102 7.70 -0.11 19.03
CA GLN A 102 6.33 -0.35 18.61
C GLN A 102 6.18 -1.83 18.24
N SER A 103 5.35 -2.54 18.98
CA SER A 103 5.15 -3.99 18.77
C SER A 103 4.36 -4.33 17.51
N GLY A 104 3.72 -3.35 16.86
CA GLY A 104 2.90 -3.58 15.68
C GLY A 104 1.84 -4.66 15.93
N SER A 105 1.66 -5.57 14.98
CA SER A 105 0.71 -6.68 15.11
C SER A 105 1.11 -7.75 16.13
N SER A 106 2.38 -7.78 16.57
CA SER A 106 2.82 -8.69 17.63
C SER A 106 2.30 -8.28 19.02
N ALA A 107 1.72 -7.09 19.17
CA ALA A 107 0.96 -6.70 20.37
C ALA A 107 -0.36 -7.47 20.56
N LEU A 108 -0.86 -8.11 19.52
CA LEU A 108 -1.98 -9.04 19.61
C LEU A 108 -1.53 -10.39 20.17
N SER A 109 -2.46 -11.15 20.77
CA SER A 109 -2.17 -12.55 21.10
C SER A 109 -1.84 -13.35 19.83
N ALA A 110 -1.08 -14.44 19.97
CA ALA A 110 -0.71 -15.30 18.83
C ALA A 110 -1.92 -15.77 18.01
N ASP A 111 -3.03 -16.13 18.67
CA ASP A 111 -4.26 -16.52 18.00
C ASP A 111 -4.90 -15.39 17.20
N LYS A 112 -4.96 -14.17 17.76
CA LYS A 112 -5.51 -13.00 17.08
C LYS A 112 -4.62 -12.53 15.93
N ASN A 113 -3.29 -12.62 16.08
CA ASN A 113 -2.35 -12.31 15.01
C ASN A 113 -2.50 -13.32 13.85
N LYS A 114 -2.62 -14.61 14.16
CA LYS A 114 -2.93 -15.64 13.16
C LYS A 114 -4.27 -15.40 12.47
N GLN A 115 -5.31 -15.05 13.23
CA GLN A 115 -6.62 -14.67 12.69
C GLN A 115 -6.53 -13.48 11.74
N LEU A 116 -5.82 -12.41 12.13
CA LEU A 116 -5.59 -11.22 11.29
C LEU A 116 -4.93 -11.60 9.96
N ASN A 117 -3.86 -12.39 10.00
CA ASN A 117 -3.16 -12.83 8.80
C ASN A 117 -4.07 -13.71 7.90
N THR A 118 -4.87 -14.60 8.50
CA THR A 118 -5.85 -15.41 7.76
C THR A 118 -6.89 -14.53 7.06
N ILE A 119 -7.42 -13.52 7.74
CA ILE A 119 -8.38 -12.57 7.16
C ILE A 119 -7.75 -11.81 5.98
N LEU A 120 -6.55 -11.29 6.14
CA LEU A 120 -5.84 -10.56 5.08
C LEU A 120 -5.63 -11.43 3.84
N ASN A 121 -5.15 -12.66 4.02
CA ASN A 121 -4.93 -13.61 2.94
C ASN A 121 -6.25 -14.01 2.25
N THR A 122 -7.30 -14.23 3.04
CA THR A 122 -8.62 -14.58 2.50
C THR A 122 -9.20 -13.43 1.68
N MET A 123 -9.12 -12.19 2.17
CA MET A 123 -9.57 -11.01 1.44
C MET A 123 -8.78 -10.83 0.13
N SER A 124 -7.47 -11.00 0.17
CA SER A 124 -6.61 -10.93 -1.03
C SER A 124 -7.00 -12.00 -2.06
N THR A 125 -7.25 -13.22 -1.62
CA THR A 125 -7.67 -14.32 -2.50
C THR A 125 -9.03 -14.04 -3.14
N ILE A 126 -10.03 -13.63 -2.35
CA ILE A 126 -11.37 -13.27 -2.86
C ILE A 126 -11.27 -12.16 -3.92
N TYR A 127 -10.48 -11.12 -3.63
CA TYR A 127 -10.28 -10.01 -4.55
C TYR A 127 -9.61 -10.44 -5.86
N SER A 128 -8.52 -11.21 -5.76
CA SER A 128 -7.70 -11.59 -6.92
C SER A 128 -8.32 -12.69 -7.78
N THR A 129 -9.26 -13.46 -7.25
CA THR A 129 -9.92 -14.56 -7.98
C THR A 129 -11.40 -14.33 -8.25
N GLY A 130 -11.93 -13.19 -7.81
CA GLY A 130 -13.33 -12.82 -7.98
C GLY A 130 -13.72 -12.68 -9.44
N LYS A 131 -14.94 -13.10 -9.77
CA LYS A 131 -15.47 -13.09 -11.14
C LYS A 131 -16.89 -12.58 -11.16
N VAL A 132 -17.23 -11.87 -12.23
CA VAL A 132 -18.61 -11.47 -12.54
C VAL A 132 -19.04 -12.19 -13.81
N CYS A 133 -20.09 -12.99 -13.72
CA CYS A 133 -20.58 -13.78 -14.83
C CYS A 133 -21.73 -13.05 -15.56
N ASN A 134 -21.76 -13.20 -16.89
CA ASN A 134 -22.81 -12.65 -17.71
C ASN A 134 -24.16 -13.35 -17.39
N PRO A 135 -25.20 -12.62 -16.94
CA PRO A 135 -26.47 -13.25 -16.59
C PRO A 135 -27.15 -13.94 -17.77
N LYS A 136 -26.82 -13.58 -19.02
CA LYS A 136 -27.33 -14.22 -20.23
C LYS A 136 -26.50 -15.43 -20.67
N ASN A 137 -25.25 -15.51 -20.24
CA ASN A 137 -24.34 -16.62 -20.50
C ASN A 137 -23.48 -16.89 -19.27
N PRO A 138 -23.95 -17.73 -18.32
CA PRO A 138 -23.23 -17.97 -17.05
C PRO A 138 -21.84 -18.62 -17.19
N GLN A 139 -21.50 -19.09 -18.39
CA GLN A 139 -20.14 -19.60 -18.69
C GLN A 139 -19.15 -18.48 -19.01
N GLU A 140 -19.64 -17.31 -19.33
CA GLU A 140 -18.84 -16.13 -19.63
C GLU A 140 -18.67 -15.30 -18.36
N CYS A 141 -17.55 -15.52 -17.67
CA CYS A 141 -17.21 -14.81 -16.43
C CYS A 141 -15.95 -13.99 -16.64
N LEU A 142 -15.97 -12.73 -16.20
CA LEU A 142 -14.84 -11.81 -16.28
C LEU A 142 -14.21 -11.61 -14.90
N LEU A 143 -12.88 -11.63 -14.84
CA LEU A 143 -12.08 -11.12 -13.73
C LEU A 143 -12.12 -9.58 -13.73
N LEU A 144 -11.66 -8.97 -12.63
CA LEU A 144 -11.52 -7.52 -12.57
C LEU A 144 -10.59 -7.04 -13.69
N GLU A 145 -9.37 -7.56 -13.71
CA GLU A 145 -8.36 -7.24 -14.70
C GLU A 145 -8.12 -8.44 -15.63
N PRO A 146 -8.09 -8.23 -16.95
CA PRO A 146 -8.42 -6.97 -17.64
C PRO A 146 -9.92 -6.75 -17.92
N GLY A 147 -10.75 -7.76 -17.73
CA GLY A 147 -12.10 -7.83 -18.34
C GLY A 147 -13.08 -6.77 -17.87
N LEU A 148 -13.33 -6.63 -16.56
CA LEU A 148 -14.25 -5.63 -16.02
C LEU A 148 -13.68 -4.22 -16.15
N ASP A 149 -12.37 -4.05 -15.95
CA ASP A 149 -11.71 -2.75 -16.06
C ASP A 149 -11.74 -2.22 -17.49
N GLU A 150 -11.59 -3.07 -18.50
CA GLU A 150 -11.76 -2.68 -19.91
C GLU A 150 -13.19 -2.16 -20.19
N ILE A 151 -14.22 -2.84 -19.68
CA ILE A 151 -15.60 -2.37 -19.80
C ILE A 151 -15.77 -1.00 -19.11
N MET A 152 -15.25 -0.84 -17.93
CA MET A 152 -15.35 0.40 -17.16
C MET A 152 -14.61 1.56 -17.84
N ALA A 153 -13.48 1.29 -18.48
CA ALA A 153 -12.66 2.29 -19.15
C ALA A 153 -13.21 2.69 -20.52
N THR A 154 -13.66 1.72 -21.33
CA THR A 154 -13.91 1.94 -22.77
C THR A 154 -15.37 1.90 -23.17
N SER A 155 -16.25 1.14 -22.50
CA SER A 155 -17.65 1.03 -22.89
C SER A 155 -18.40 2.34 -22.69
N THR A 156 -19.23 2.72 -23.65
CA THR A 156 -20.19 3.83 -23.53
C THR A 156 -21.62 3.35 -23.22
N ASP A 157 -21.82 2.04 -23.13
CA ASP A 157 -23.13 1.49 -22.79
C ASP A 157 -23.37 1.56 -21.27
N TYR A 158 -24.46 2.26 -20.89
CA TYR A 158 -24.82 2.46 -19.49
C TYR A 158 -25.01 1.15 -18.73
N ASN A 159 -25.70 0.19 -19.33
CA ASN A 159 -26.06 -1.06 -18.66
C ASN A 159 -24.85 -2.00 -18.53
N SER A 160 -23.95 -2.02 -19.51
CA SER A 160 -22.70 -2.79 -19.43
C SER A 160 -21.81 -2.29 -18.31
N ARG A 161 -21.64 -0.97 -18.16
CA ARG A 161 -20.91 -0.38 -17.04
C ARG A 161 -21.58 -0.65 -15.70
N LEU A 162 -22.91 -0.52 -15.63
CA LEU A 162 -23.68 -0.79 -14.42
C LEU A 162 -23.53 -2.25 -14.00
N TRP A 163 -23.66 -3.19 -14.93
CA TRP A 163 -23.46 -4.61 -14.68
C TRP A 163 -22.05 -4.93 -14.14
N ALA A 164 -21.00 -4.39 -14.75
CA ALA A 164 -19.64 -4.60 -14.29
C ALA A 164 -19.45 -4.05 -12.88
N TRP A 165 -19.90 -2.83 -12.62
CA TRP A 165 -19.76 -2.13 -11.33
C TRP A 165 -20.56 -2.78 -10.20
N GLU A 166 -21.84 -3.08 -10.42
CA GLU A 166 -22.71 -3.74 -9.44
C GLU A 166 -22.31 -5.20 -9.24
N GLY A 167 -21.98 -5.91 -10.32
CA GLY A 167 -21.56 -7.30 -10.27
C GLY A 167 -20.32 -7.49 -9.42
N TRP A 168 -19.30 -6.67 -9.61
CA TRP A 168 -18.09 -6.73 -8.78
C TRP A 168 -18.40 -6.51 -7.29
N ARG A 169 -19.23 -5.55 -6.97
CA ARG A 169 -19.61 -5.26 -5.58
C ARG A 169 -20.50 -6.34 -4.98
N ALA A 170 -21.32 -6.98 -5.78
CA ALA A 170 -22.18 -8.08 -5.34
C ALA A 170 -21.38 -9.38 -5.11
N GLU A 171 -20.51 -9.74 -6.06
CA GLU A 171 -19.79 -11.01 -6.02
C GLU A 171 -18.56 -10.98 -5.09
N VAL A 172 -17.86 -9.85 -5.04
CA VAL A 172 -16.64 -9.69 -4.24
C VAL A 172 -16.90 -8.87 -2.98
N GLY A 173 -17.50 -7.70 -3.12
CA GLY A 173 -17.69 -6.78 -2.00
C GLY A 173 -18.48 -7.37 -0.84
N LYS A 174 -19.55 -8.12 -1.11
CA LYS A 174 -20.36 -8.78 -0.08
C LYS A 174 -19.59 -9.85 0.69
N GLN A 175 -18.66 -10.54 0.05
CA GLN A 175 -17.81 -11.54 0.70
C GLN A 175 -16.72 -10.88 1.57
N LEU A 176 -16.18 -9.75 1.10
CA LEU A 176 -15.13 -9.01 1.81
C LEU A 176 -15.65 -8.31 3.06
N ARG A 177 -16.88 -7.79 3.03
CA ARG A 177 -17.41 -6.94 4.10
C ARG A 177 -17.30 -7.55 5.50
N PRO A 178 -17.77 -8.76 5.78
CA PRO A 178 -17.68 -9.34 7.12
C PRO A 178 -16.23 -9.54 7.56
N LEU A 179 -15.34 -9.92 6.65
CA LEU A 179 -13.90 -10.05 6.93
C LEU A 179 -13.26 -8.69 7.24
N TYR A 180 -13.67 -7.66 6.52
CA TYR A 180 -13.17 -6.31 6.74
C TYR A 180 -13.65 -5.72 8.08
N GLU A 181 -14.90 -5.99 8.47
CA GLU A 181 -15.42 -5.59 9.79
C GLU A 181 -14.61 -6.25 10.93
N GLU A 182 -14.26 -7.53 10.80
CA GLU A 182 -13.41 -8.24 11.75
C GLU A 182 -11.97 -7.73 11.74
N TYR A 183 -11.41 -7.47 10.54
CA TYR A 183 -10.11 -6.82 10.37
C TYR A 183 -10.03 -5.49 11.12
N VAL A 184 -11.03 -4.62 11.02
CA VAL A 184 -11.09 -3.33 11.72
C VAL A 184 -11.04 -3.51 13.23
N VAL A 185 -11.76 -4.49 13.78
CA VAL A 185 -11.74 -4.78 15.22
C VAL A 185 -10.34 -5.16 15.69
N LEU A 186 -9.69 -6.10 14.98
CA LEU A 186 -8.33 -6.57 15.31
C LEU A 186 -7.28 -5.46 15.17
N LYS A 187 -7.37 -4.67 14.10
CA LYS A 187 -6.45 -3.55 13.86
C LYS A 187 -6.60 -2.44 14.91
N ASN A 188 -7.82 -2.14 15.33
CA ASN A 188 -8.05 -1.18 16.41
C ASN A 188 -7.55 -1.71 17.77
N GLU A 189 -7.67 -3.01 18.03
CA GLU A 189 -7.08 -3.63 19.23
C GLU A 189 -5.56 -3.53 19.21
N MET A 190 -4.94 -3.86 18.08
CA MET A 190 -3.51 -3.71 17.85
C MET A 190 -3.04 -2.27 18.09
N ALA A 191 -3.74 -1.29 17.52
CA ALA A 191 -3.40 0.13 17.67
C ALA A 191 -3.44 0.58 19.14
N ARG A 192 -4.49 0.20 19.87
CA ARG A 192 -4.60 0.51 21.31
C ARG A 192 -3.52 -0.15 22.14
N ALA A 193 -3.12 -1.38 21.80
CA ALA A 193 -2.00 -2.06 22.46
C ALA A 193 -0.64 -1.37 22.17
N ASN A 194 -0.53 -0.60 21.09
CA ASN A 194 0.61 0.24 20.75
C ASN A 194 0.43 1.72 21.20
N ASN A 195 -0.49 2.01 22.12
CA ASN A 195 -0.76 3.33 22.69
C ASN A 195 -1.33 4.38 21.71
N TYR A 196 -2.08 3.94 20.71
CA TYR A 196 -2.85 4.80 19.81
C TYR A 196 -4.36 4.66 20.06
N ASN A 197 -5.14 5.65 19.65
CA ASN A 197 -6.59 5.64 19.86
C ASN A 197 -7.30 4.57 19.01
N ASP A 198 -6.92 4.48 17.75
CA ASP A 198 -7.44 3.55 16.76
C ASP A 198 -6.40 3.27 15.67
N TYR A 199 -6.74 2.43 14.71
CA TYR A 199 -5.80 2.09 13.63
C TYR A 199 -5.53 3.26 12.67
N GLY A 200 -6.45 4.18 12.50
CA GLY A 200 -6.21 5.40 11.72
C GLY A 200 -5.17 6.29 12.38
N ASP A 201 -5.27 6.46 13.71
CA ASP A 201 -4.29 7.18 14.52
C ASP A 201 -2.90 6.52 14.46
N TYR A 202 -2.84 5.17 14.57
CA TYR A 202 -1.62 4.39 14.41
C TYR A 202 -0.99 4.59 13.02
N TRP A 203 -1.79 4.46 11.96
CA TRP A 203 -1.29 4.59 10.58
C TRP A 203 -0.76 5.99 10.28
N ARG A 204 -1.42 7.04 10.79
CA ARG A 204 -0.92 8.42 10.67
C ARG A 204 0.39 8.65 11.44
N GLY A 205 0.70 7.83 12.45
CA GLY A 205 1.98 7.86 13.16
C GLY A 205 3.20 7.68 12.26
N ASP A 206 3.08 6.96 11.15
CA ASP A 206 4.15 6.75 10.18
C ASP A 206 4.59 8.06 9.47
N TYR A 207 3.75 9.09 9.50
CA TYR A 207 4.06 10.41 8.93
C TYR A 207 4.69 11.38 9.93
N GLU A 208 4.85 10.96 11.20
CA GLU A 208 5.44 11.80 12.22
C GLU A 208 6.95 11.96 11.99
N ALA A 209 7.45 13.19 12.13
CA ALA A 209 8.87 13.51 12.09
C ALA A 209 9.26 14.21 13.39
N GLU A 210 10.18 13.63 14.14
CA GLU A 210 10.77 14.24 15.34
C GLU A 210 12.20 14.67 15.07
N GLY A 211 12.41 15.94 15.05
CA GLY A 211 13.51 16.77 15.49
C GLY A 211 14.95 16.48 15.12
N ALA A 212 15.32 15.42 14.42
CA ALA A 212 16.72 15.19 14.08
C ALA A 212 17.29 16.26 13.13
N ASP A 213 16.43 16.83 12.26
CA ASP A 213 16.80 17.82 11.25
C ASP A 213 16.07 19.16 11.46
N GLY A 214 15.54 19.42 12.66
CA GLY A 214 14.77 20.62 12.98
C GLY A 214 13.31 20.60 12.50
N TYR A 215 12.85 19.51 11.91
CA TYR A 215 11.47 19.32 11.53
C TYR A 215 10.70 18.62 12.64
N ASN A 216 9.61 19.24 13.09
CA ASN A 216 8.63 18.62 13.97
C ASN A 216 7.31 18.57 13.22
N TYR A 217 6.83 17.37 12.94
CA TYR A 217 5.57 17.16 12.27
C TYR A 217 4.82 16.02 12.98
N ASN A 218 3.61 16.29 13.43
CA ASN A 218 2.81 15.29 14.13
C ASN A 218 1.58 14.89 13.32
N ARG A 219 0.99 13.74 13.67
CA ARG A 219 -0.15 13.15 12.96
C ARG A 219 -1.42 14.02 12.97
N ASN A 220 -1.56 14.96 13.91
CA ASN A 220 -2.68 15.90 13.89
C ASN A 220 -2.45 17.01 12.87
N GLN A 221 -1.21 17.48 12.72
CA GLN A 221 -0.85 18.42 11.65
C GLN A 221 -1.10 17.82 10.27
N LEU A 222 -0.87 16.50 10.10
CA LEU A 222 -1.21 15.82 8.85
C LEU A 222 -2.69 15.98 8.50
N ILE A 223 -3.60 15.78 9.47
CA ILE A 223 -5.04 15.96 9.25
C ILE A 223 -5.34 17.42 8.86
N GLU A 224 -4.80 18.37 9.63
CA GLU A 224 -5.00 19.80 9.37
C GLU A 224 -4.51 20.21 7.96
N ASP A 225 -3.34 19.72 7.55
CA ASP A 225 -2.78 20.00 6.24
C ASP A 225 -3.59 19.38 5.10
N VAL A 226 -4.06 18.13 5.27
CA VAL A 226 -4.92 17.46 4.28
C VAL A 226 -6.26 18.19 4.15
N GLU A 227 -6.90 18.54 5.26
CA GLU A 227 -8.18 19.25 5.25
C GLU A 227 -8.04 20.65 4.63
N ARG A 228 -6.99 21.38 5.00
CA ARG A 228 -6.69 22.70 4.41
C ARG A 228 -6.46 22.59 2.91
N THR A 229 -5.62 21.66 2.48
CA THR A 229 -5.32 21.43 1.05
C THR A 229 -6.59 21.05 0.29
N PHE A 230 -7.43 20.16 0.86
CA PHE A 230 -8.70 19.82 0.26
C PHE A 230 -9.63 21.04 0.13
N ALA A 231 -9.73 21.88 1.15
CA ALA A 231 -10.53 23.08 1.10
C ALA A 231 -10.06 24.04 -0.02
N GLU A 232 -8.75 24.17 -0.23
CA GLU A 232 -8.16 24.99 -1.28
C GLU A 232 -8.46 24.47 -2.69
N ILE A 233 -8.41 23.14 -2.92
CA ILE A 233 -8.67 22.56 -4.24
C ILE A 233 -10.15 22.25 -4.52
N LYS A 234 -10.98 22.19 -3.48
CA LYS A 234 -12.40 21.85 -3.59
C LYS A 234 -13.17 22.69 -4.62
N PRO A 235 -13.02 24.01 -4.71
CA PRO A 235 -13.73 24.82 -5.72
C PRO A 235 -13.38 24.40 -7.16
N LEU A 236 -12.11 24.07 -7.44
CA LEU A 236 -11.70 23.55 -8.75
C LEU A 236 -12.37 22.19 -9.03
N TYR A 237 -12.36 21.29 -8.04
CA TYR A 237 -12.99 19.97 -8.16
C TYR A 237 -14.49 20.08 -8.40
N GLU A 238 -15.21 20.97 -7.72
CA GLU A 238 -16.62 21.21 -7.91
C GLU A 238 -16.97 21.70 -9.32
N HIS A 239 -16.13 22.58 -9.88
CA HIS A 239 -16.28 23.05 -11.28
C HIS A 239 -16.00 21.92 -12.28
N LEU A 240 -14.96 21.12 -12.06
CA LEU A 240 -14.66 19.95 -12.89
C LEU A 240 -15.80 18.94 -12.83
N HIS A 241 -16.32 18.64 -11.64
CA HIS A 241 -17.46 17.74 -11.44
C HIS A 241 -18.72 18.24 -12.19
N ALA A 242 -19.02 19.54 -12.09
CA ALA A 242 -20.14 20.13 -12.80
C ALA A 242 -19.98 20.10 -14.32
N TYR A 243 -18.76 20.34 -14.80
CA TYR A 243 -18.43 20.23 -16.23
C TYR A 243 -18.63 18.80 -16.74
N VAL A 244 -18.05 17.81 -16.06
CA VAL A 244 -18.17 16.39 -16.43
C VAL A 244 -19.64 15.96 -16.38
N ARG A 245 -20.41 16.38 -15.37
CA ARG A 245 -21.85 16.09 -15.29
C ARG A 245 -22.60 16.59 -16.52
N ARG A 246 -22.35 17.84 -16.95
CA ARG A 246 -22.97 18.38 -18.15
C ARG A 246 -22.63 17.59 -19.39
N LYS A 247 -21.36 17.20 -19.54
CA LYS A 247 -20.91 16.41 -20.69
C LYS A 247 -21.51 15.00 -20.71
N LEU A 248 -21.57 14.36 -19.56
CA LEU A 248 -22.21 13.04 -19.47
C LEU A 248 -23.72 13.10 -19.67
N MET A 249 -24.39 14.22 -19.39
CA MET A 249 -25.80 14.41 -19.74
C MET A 249 -26.06 14.38 -21.25
N ASP A 250 -25.11 14.83 -22.07
CA ASP A 250 -25.23 14.76 -23.52
C ASP A 250 -25.30 13.30 -24.01
N THR A 251 -24.59 12.39 -23.35
CA THR A 251 -24.56 10.95 -23.66
C THR A 251 -25.66 10.17 -22.94
N TYR A 252 -25.98 10.54 -21.70
CA TYR A 252 -26.89 9.81 -20.80
C TYR A 252 -28.01 10.70 -20.25
N PRO A 253 -28.82 11.33 -21.09
CA PRO A 253 -29.80 12.36 -20.67
C PRO A 253 -30.86 11.84 -19.69
N SER A 254 -31.22 10.54 -19.80
CA SER A 254 -32.25 9.94 -18.95
C SER A 254 -31.74 9.48 -17.56
N TYR A 255 -30.42 9.50 -17.34
CA TYR A 255 -29.80 8.90 -16.16
C TYR A 255 -29.10 9.91 -15.27
N ILE A 256 -28.84 11.12 -15.74
CA ILE A 256 -28.07 12.13 -15.03
C ILE A 256 -28.94 13.37 -14.76
N SER A 257 -29.04 13.73 -13.48
CA SER A 257 -29.70 14.98 -13.08
C SER A 257 -28.82 16.20 -13.42
N PRO A 258 -29.41 17.34 -13.78
CA PRO A 258 -28.65 18.58 -13.99
C PRO A 258 -27.93 19.08 -12.72
N THR A 259 -28.32 18.61 -11.56
CA THR A 259 -27.71 18.93 -10.27
C THR A 259 -27.47 17.66 -9.46
N GLY A 260 -26.51 17.72 -8.50
CA GLY A 260 -26.24 16.63 -7.58
C GLY A 260 -25.16 15.66 -8.05
N CYS A 261 -25.26 14.42 -7.58
CA CYS A 261 -24.25 13.38 -7.77
C CYS A 261 -24.19 12.85 -9.21
N LEU A 262 -23.07 12.26 -9.54
CA LEU A 262 -22.89 11.47 -10.76
C LEU A 262 -23.06 9.98 -10.45
N PRO A 263 -23.66 9.17 -11.38
CA PRO A 263 -23.66 7.72 -11.24
C PRO A 263 -22.23 7.18 -11.23
N ALA A 264 -21.84 6.48 -10.16
CA ALA A 264 -20.46 6.07 -9.91
C ALA A 264 -19.88 5.17 -11.03
N HIS A 265 -20.71 4.32 -11.65
CA HIS A 265 -20.30 3.43 -12.73
C HIS A 265 -19.99 4.15 -14.05
N LEU A 266 -20.25 5.46 -14.15
CA LEU A 266 -19.93 6.27 -15.33
C LEU A 266 -18.57 6.99 -15.20
N LEU A 267 -17.83 6.81 -14.12
CA LEU A 267 -16.66 7.64 -13.80
C LEU A 267 -15.32 7.06 -14.28
N GLY A 268 -15.33 6.27 -15.34
CA GLY A 268 -14.12 5.91 -16.10
C GLY A 268 -13.39 4.66 -15.64
N ASP A 269 -13.51 4.26 -14.39
CA ASP A 269 -12.99 2.99 -13.88
C ASP A 269 -13.86 2.44 -12.75
N MET A 270 -13.51 1.27 -12.22
CA MET A 270 -14.27 0.61 -11.16
C MET A 270 -14.37 1.46 -9.87
N TRP A 271 -13.43 2.38 -9.66
CA TRP A 271 -13.27 3.18 -8.44
C TRP A 271 -13.62 4.67 -8.63
N GLY A 272 -13.89 5.09 -9.87
CA GLY A 272 -14.18 6.49 -10.19
C GLY A 272 -12.99 7.44 -10.00
N ARG A 273 -11.76 6.97 -10.14
CA ARG A 273 -10.53 7.74 -9.92
C ARG A 273 -9.85 8.19 -11.21
N PHE A 274 -9.98 7.44 -12.33
CA PHE A 274 -9.36 7.76 -13.60
C PHE A 274 -10.36 8.39 -14.59
N TRP A 275 -10.68 9.65 -14.37
CA TRP A 275 -11.58 10.40 -15.25
C TRP A 275 -10.98 10.68 -16.64
N THR A 276 -9.71 10.44 -16.84
CA THR A 276 -9.07 10.47 -18.17
C THR A 276 -9.73 9.50 -19.16
N ASN A 277 -10.28 8.38 -18.69
CA ASN A 277 -11.04 7.45 -19.52
C ASN A 277 -12.38 8.04 -20.03
N LEU A 278 -12.82 9.17 -19.47
CA LEU A 278 -13.98 9.92 -19.96
C LEU A 278 -13.62 10.93 -21.06
N TYR A 279 -12.34 11.05 -21.42
CA TYR A 279 -11.87 12.03 -22.41
C TYR A 279 -12.70 12.01 -23.70
N PRO A 280 -13.02 10.85 -24.32
CA PRO A 280 -13.83 10.84 -25.55
C PRO A 280 -15.22 11.47 -25.41
N LEU A 281 -15.79 11.45 -24.20
CA LEU A 281 -17.12 11.98 -23.89
C LEU A 281 -17.09 13.42 -23.37
N THR A 282 -15.94 13.86 -22.85
CA THR A 282 -15.84 15.11 -22.08
C THR A 282 -14.91 16.16 -22.69
N VAL A 283 -14.11 15.78 -23.67
CA VAL A 283 -13.15 16.70 -24.28
C VAL A 283 -13.84 17.93 -24.88
N PRO A 284 -13.38 19.16 -24.54
CA PRO A 284 -14.02 20.38 -25.06
C PRO A 284 -13.71 20.65 -26.53
N PHE A 285 -12.58 20.16 -27.05
CA PHE A 285 -12.08 20.42 -28.41
C PHE A 285 -11.66 19.09 -29.07
N ALA A 286 -12.62 18.26 -29.41
CA ALA A 286 -12.40 16.91 -29.97
C ALA A 286 -11.52 16.90 -31.24
N GLN A 287 -11.44 18.03 -31.99
CA GLN A 287 -10.60 18.17 -33.18
C GLN A 287 -9.10 18.41 -32.84
N LYS A 288 -8.75 18.66 -31.57
CA LYS A 288 -7.35 18.83 -31.17
C LYS A 288 -6.72 17.48 -30.87
N PRO A 289 -5.39 17.33 -31.11
CA PRO A 289 -4.70 16.09 -30.75
C PRO A 289 -4.85 15.78 -29.27
N ASN A 290 -5.06 14.50 -28.96
CA ASN A 290 -4.94 14.00 -27.61
C ASN A 290 -3.45 13.98 -27.20
N ILE A 291 -3.17 14.20 -25.91
CA ILE A 291 -1.84 14.02 -25.34
C ILE A 291 -1.55 12.56 -24.97
N ASP A 292 -2.56 11.69 -25.03
CA ASP A 292 -2.40 10.26 -24.86
C ASP A 292 -1.59 9.68 -26.03
N VAL A 293 -0.49 9.02 -25.72
CA VAL A 293 0.46 8.44 -26.68
C VAL A 293 0.33 6.92 -26.79
N THR A 294 -0.63 6.31 -26.09
CA THR A 294 -0.80 4.85 -26.01
C THR A 294 -0.86 4.21 -27.39
N ASP A 295 -1.71 4.71 -28.28
CA ASP A 295 -1.83 4.17 -29.66
C ASP A 295 -0.52 4.31 -30.44
N ALA A 296 0.20 5.42 -30.25
CA ALA A 296 1.48 5.64 -30.91
C ALA A 296 2.56 4.66 -30.40
N MET A 297 2.57 4.35 -29.10
CA MET A 297 3.44 3.35 -28.51
C MET A 297 3.10 1.95 -29.01
N MET A 298 1.83 1.57 -29.00
CA MET A 298 1.36 0.28 -29.51
C MET A 298 1.73 0.07 -31.00
N ASN A 299 1.51 1.08 -31.83
CA ASN A 299 1.87 1.04 -33.25
C ASN A 299 3.38 0.95 -33.51
N GLN A 300 4.20 1.37 -32.56
CA GLN A 300 5.66 1.24 -32.58
C GLN A 300 6.16 -0.07 -31.94
N GLY A 301 5.26 -0.97 -31.53
CA GLY A 301 5.60 -2.26 -30.92
C GLY A 301 6.19 -2.12 -29.51
N TRP A 302 5.70 -1.17 -28.71
CA TRP A 302 6.07 -1.08 -27.30
C TRP A 302 5.31 -2.18 -26.53
N ASP A 303 6.01 -3.22 -26.16
CA ASP A 303 5.54 -4.24 -25.24
C ASP A 303 5.99 -3.94 -23.79
N ALA A 304 5.58 -4.78 -22.86
CA ALA A 304 5.89 -4.59 -21.43
C ALA A 304 7.41 -4.53 -21.18
N GLU A 305 8.17 -5.43 -21.79
CA GLU A 305 9.64 -5.47 -21.61
C GLU A 305 10.30 -4.18 -22.11
N ARG A 306 9.92 -3.72 -23.29
CA ARG A 306 10.43 -2.46 -23.85
C ARG A 306 10.07 -1.25 -22.99
N ILE A 307 8.86 -1.21 -22.43
CA ILE A 307 8.45 -0.12 -21.51
C ILE A 307 9.37 -0.09 -20.29
N PHE A 308 9.65 -1.23 -19.66
CA PHE A 308 10.57 -1.31 -18.54
C PHE A 308 12.01 -0.92 -18.91
N GLN A 309 12.50 -1.34 -20.09
CA GLN A 309 13.84 -0.97 -20.59
C GLN A 309 13.96 0.54 -20.81
N GLU A 310 12.96 1.19 -21.39
CA GLU A 310 12.98 2.63 -21.61
C GLU A 310 12.84 3.41 -20.29
N ALA A 311 12.06 2.89 -19.34
CA ALA A 311 11.97 3.43 -17.98
C ALA A 311 13.34 3.35 -17.28
N GLU A 312 14.05 2.20 -17.36
CA GLU A 312 15.40 2.06 -16.81
C GLU A 312 16.36 3.08 -17.42
N LYS A 313 16.38 3.22 -18.75
CA LYS A 313 17.22 4.22 -19.42
C LYS A 313 16.95 5.65 -18.88
N PHE A 314 15.67 5.99 -18.69
CA PHE A 314 15.31 7.31 -18.13
C PHE A 314 15.86 7.46 -16.71
N PHE A 315 15.62 6.51 -15.82
CA PHE A 315 16.06 6.61 -14.43
C PHE A 315 17.59 6.60 -14.29
N VAL A 316 18.29 5.79 -15.09
CA VAL A 316 19.76 5.82 -15.15
C VAL A 316 20.25 7.17 -15.64
N SER A 317 19.57 7.80 -16.59
CA SER A 317 19.96 9.14 -17.12
C SER A 317 19.89 10.25 -16.05
N VAL A 318 19.07 10.07 -15.01
CA VAL A 318 18.97 11.01 -13.87
C VAL A 318 19.80 10.56 -12.65
N GLY A 319 20.65 9.53 -12.80
CA GLY A 319 21.64 9.12 -11.80
C GLY A 319 21.23 7.95 -10.90
N LEU A 320 20.12 7.26 -11.18
CA LEU A 320 19.76 6.05 -10.46
C LEU A 320 20.51 4.83 -11.00
N PRO A 321 20.71 3.78 -10.18
CA PRO A 321 21.39 2.57 -10.61
C PRO A 321 20.57 1.78 -11.65
N HIS A 322 21.27 0.93 -12.41
CA HIS A 322 20.63 -0.06 -13.26
C HIS A 322 19.86 -1.12 -12.47
N MET A 323 18.81 -1.66 -13.06
CA MET A 323 18.13 -2.83 -12.52
C MET A 323 19.08 -4.05 -12.53
N THR A 324 18.95 -4.90 -11.53
CA THR A 324 19.80 -6.09 -11.39
C THR A 324 19.46 -7.15 -12.45
N GLN A 325 20.38 -8.08 -12.69
CA GLN A 325 20.10 -9.25 -13.51
C GLN A 325 18.95 -10.10 -12.91
N GLY A 326 18.86 -10.16 -11.58
CA GLY A 326 17.77 -10.83 -10.87
C GLY A 326 16.41 -10.23 -11.19
N PHE A 327 16.30 -8.91 -11.29
CA PHE A 327 15.07 -8.24 -11.72
C PHE A 327 14.63 -8.73 -13.11
N TRP A 328 15.50 -8.65 -14.10
CA TRP A 328 15.16 -9.04 -15.48
C TRP A 328 14.85 -10.53 -15.63
N ALA A 329 15.53 -11.40 -14.87
CA ALA A 329 15.35 -12.84 -14.96
C ALA A 329 14.10 -13.36 -14.25
N ASN A 330 13.64 -12.67 -13.19
CA ASN A 330 12.62 -13.20 -12.30
C ASN A 330 11.31 -12.39 -12.27
N SER A 331 11.27 -11.18 -12.87
CA SER A 331 10.05 -10.39 -12.94
C SER A 331 9.00 -11.04 -13.84
N MET A 332 7.74 -11.07 -13.37
CA MET A 332 6.59 -11.50 -14.16
C MET A 332 5.94 -10.26 -14.79
N LEU A 333 6.31 -9.93 -16.03
CA LEU A 333 5.83 -8.75 -16.75
C LEU A 333 4.54 -8.99 -17.53
N THR A 334 4.16 -10.24 -17.71
CA THR A 334 2.94 -10.66 -18.42
C THR A 334 2.29 -11.83 -17.69
N GLU A 335 0.99 -12.02 -17.91
CA GLU A 335 0.25 -13.17 -17.36
C GLU A 335 0.85 -14.49 -17.90
N PRO A 336 1.12 -15.49 -17.02
CA PRO A 336 1.60 -16.79 -17.46
C PRO A 336 0.55 -17.54 -18.31
N ALA A 337 1.02 -18.13 -19.43
CA ALA A 337 0.15 -18.88 -20.33
C ALA A 337 -0.22 -20.30 -19.84
N ASP A 338 0.29 -20.75 -18.70
CA ASP A 338 0.10 -22.10 -18.16
C ASP A 338 -1.21 -22.27 -17.33
N GLY A 339 -1.98 -21.18 -17.21
CA GLY A 339 -3.29 -21.21 -16.51
C GLY A 339 -3.20 -21.17 -14.99
N ARG A 340 -2.00 -20.96 -14.40
CA ARG A 340 -1.89 -20.72 -12.95
C ARG A 340 -2.63 -19.44 -12.57
N LYS A 341 -3.15 -19.40 -11.36
CA LYS A 341 -3.76 -18.19 -10.80
C LYS A 341 -2.67 -17.30 -10.21
N VAL A 342 -2.76 -16.01 -10.50
CA VAL A 342 -1.83 -15.01 -10.00
C VAL A 342 -2.59 -13.83 -9.42
N VAL A 343 -1.94 -13.05 -8.57
CA VAL A 343 -2.45 -11.74 -8.17
C VAL A 343 -2.19 -10.78 -9.31
N CYS A 344 -3.24 -10.44 -10.06
CA CYS A 344 -3.15 -9.50 -11.18
C CYS A 344 -3.18 -8.05 -10.65
N HIS A 345 -2.03 -7.58 -10.21
CA HIS A 345 -1.83 -6.21 -9.73
C HIS A 345 -0.37 -5.80 -9.93
N PRO A 346 -0.09 -4.60 -10.50
CA PRO A 346 1.29 -4.14 -10.62
C PRO A 346 1.90 -3.95 -9.22
N THR A 347 2.98 -4.65 -8.96
CA THR A 347 3.72 -4.61 -7.70
C THR A 347 5.22 -4.58 -7.96
N ALA A 348 5.97 -3.96 -7.07
CA ALA A 348 7.43 -4.04 -7.04
C ALA A 348 7.84 -4.64 -5.68
N TRP A 349 8.78 -5.57 -5.71
CA TRP A 349 9.26 -6.30 -4.55
C TRP A 349 10.73 -6.04 -4.33
N ASP A 350 11.07 -5.47 -3.19
CA ASP A 350 12.43 -5.42 -2.69
C ASP A 350 12.69 -6.68 -1.87
N LEU A 351 13.59 -7.54 -2.37
CA LEU A 351 13.96 -8.77 -1.68
C LEU A 351 15.22 -8.60 -0.82
N GLY A 352 15.81 -7.39 -0.78
CA GLY A 352 16.95 -7.05 0.09
C GLY A 352 18.31 -7.59 -0.40
N HIS A 353 18.44 -8.09 -1.64
CA HIS A 353 19.67 -8.66 -2.20
C HIS A 353 19.95 -8.13 -3.60
#